data_3b857a7f3260cb7e7b2fc1f48d039129
#
_entry.id   3b857a7f3260cb7e7b2fc1f48d039129
#
_cell.length_a   1.000
_cell.length_b   1.000
_cell.length_c   1.000
_cell.angle_alpha   90.00
_cell.angle_beta   90.00
_cell.angle_gamma   90.00
#
_symmetry.space_group_name_H-M   'P 1'
#
loop_
_entity.id
_entity.type
_entity.pdbx_description
1 polymer ?
#
loop_
_entity_poly.entity_id
_entity_poly.type
_entity_poly.pdbx_seq_one_letter_code
_entity_poly.pdbx_strand_id
1 'polypeptide(L)'
;QPLYKVMEKMARTGRDQNSERTESRKIKVETTFDGTRVNPEKSGSITQMWSENFTPEDFCYGVLKGMSTELYQMYMTIQKGTGIKIRHMIGSGNGLRKNPVLCEIIGDMFNAELVLAECEEEAATGAAMSSSMYN
;
A
#
# COMPACT_ATOMS: atom_id res chain seq x y z
N GLN A 1 -5.50 -19.57 -1.72
CA GLN A 1 -6.17 -19.63 -0.42
C GLN A 1 -7.49 -18.85 -0.51
N PRO A 2 -8.64 -19.41 -0.12
CA PRO A 2 -9.94 -18.76 -0.35
C PRO A 2 -10.08 -17.42 0.37
N LEU A 3 -9.51 -17.28 1.57
CA LEU A 3 -9.63 -16.05 2.37
C LEU A 3 -9.01 -14.82 1.68
N TYR A 4 -7.80 -14.93 1.13
CA TYR A 4 -7.15 -13.82 0.44
C TYR A 4 -7.94 -13.35 -0.79
N LYS A 5 -8.53 -14.28 -1.54
CA LYS A 5 -9.39 -13.94 -2.70
C LYS A 5 -10.67 -13.21 -2.28
N VAL A 6 -11.24 -13.59 -1.13
CA VAL A 6 -12.42 -12.90 -0.58
C VAL A 6 -12.04 -11.47 -0.16
N MET A 7 -10.95 -11.29 0.56
CA MET A 7 -10.45 -9.96 0.98
C MET A 7 -10.10 -9.07 -0.22
N GLU A 8 -9.48 -9.63 -1.25
CA GLU A 8 -9.19 -8.92 -2.50
C GLU A 8 -10.47 -8.43 -3.18
N LYS A 9 -11.48 -9.32 -3.30
CA LYS A 9 -12.77 -8.95 -3.87
C LYS A 9 -13.45 -7.83 -3.06
N MET A 10 -13.45 -7.94 -1.73
CA MET A 10 -13.99 -6.90 -0.83
C MET A 10 -13.25 -5.56 -1.05
N ALA A 11 -11.92 -5.57 -1.06
CA ALA A 11 -11.13 -4.36 -1.26
C ALA A 11 -11.40 -3.71 -2.63
N ARG A 12 -11.60 -4.50 -3.68
CA ARG A 12 -11.98 -4.02 -5.01
C ARG A 12 -13.35 -3.37 -5.00
N THR A 13 -14.34 -4.02 -4.41
CA THR A 13 -15.68 -3.45 -4.24
C THR A 13 -15.64 -2.15 -3.41
N GLY A 14 -14.89 -2.13 -2.31
CA GLY A 14 -14.72 -0.93 -1.49
C GLY A 14 -14.06 0.21 -2.26
N ARG A 15 -13.08 -0.08 -3.13
CA ARG A 15 -12.46 0.91 -4.01
C ARG A 15 -13.48 1.55 -4.95
N ASP A 16 -14.29 0.73 -5.61
CA ASP A 16 -15.31 1.19 -6.56
C ASP A 16 -16.34 2.08 -5.85
N GLN A 17 -16.85 1.65 -4.70
CA GLN A 17 -17.78 2.42 -3.87
C GLN A 17 -17.18 3.76 -3.41
N ASN A 18 -15.90 3.76 -2.99
CA ASN A 18 -15.23 4.98 -2.56
C ASN A 18 -14.93 5.95 -3.71
N SER A 19 -14.82 5.48 -4.96
CA SER A 19 -14.60 6.35 -6.12
C SER A 19 -15.76 7.34 -6.34
N GLU A 20 -16.96 6.93 -5.99
CA GLU A 20 -18.19 7.75 -6.15
C GLU A 20 -18.47 8.68 -4.96
N ARG A 21 -17.77 8.48 -3.82
CA ARG A 21 -17.98 9.29 -2.60
C ARG A 21 -17.13 10.54 -2.58
N THR A 22 -17.62 11.58 -1.92
CA THR A 22 -16.83 12.78 -1.59
C THR A 22 -15.73 12.43 -0.58
N GLU A 23 -14.64 13.18 -0.55
CA GLU A 23 -13.49 12.88 0.34
C GLU A 23 -13.88 12.83 1.83
N SER A 24 -14.83 13.64 2.28
CA SER A 24 -15.32 13.63 3.66
C SER A 24 -16.14 12.38 4.02
N ARG A 25 -16.61 11.63 3.04
CA ARG A 25 -17.40 10.40 3.20
C ARG A 25 -16.60 9.13 2.95
N LYS A 26 -15.31 9.25 2.63
CA LYS A 26 -14.40 8.10 2.48
C LYS A 26 -13.82 7.73 3.84
N ILE A 27 -13.82 6.45 4.15
CA ILE A 27 -13.14 5.93 5.33
C ILE A 27 -11.65 6.28 5.25
N LYS A 28 -11.09 6.74 6.37
CA LYS A 28 -9.66 7.03 6.49
C LYS A 28 -9.05 6.12 7.54
N VAL A 29 -8.05 5.35 7.13
CA VAL A 29 -7.32 4.44 8.01
C VAL A 29 -5.86 4.88 8.07
N GLU A 30 -5.35 5.09 9.29
CA GLU A 30 -3.92 5.23 9.58
C GLU A 30 -3.40 3.90 10.12
N THR A 31 -2.47 3.28 9.41
CA THR A 31 -2.03 1.91 9.65
C THR A 31 -0.88 1.77 10.64
N THR A 32 -0.53 2.84 11.34
CA THR A 32 0.57 2.89 12.33
C THR A 32 0.19 2.25 13.68
N PHE A 33 -0.40 1.05 13.66
CA PHE A 33 -0.91 0.38 14.88
C PHE A 33 0.19 0.01 15.87
N ASP A 34 1.40 -0.23 15.39
CA ASP A 34 2.58 -0.54 16.21
C ASP A 34 3.58 0.63 16.30
N GLY A 35 3.09 1.84 16.08
CA GLY A 35 3.93 3.04 16.04
C GLY A 35 4.77 3.16 14.78
N THR A 36 5.72 4.10 14.82
CA THR A 36 6.72 4.29 13.77
C THR A 36 8.12 4.34 14.38
N ARG A 37 9.19 4.23 13.58
CA ARG A 37 10.57 4.40 14.08
C ARG A 37 10.80 5.76 14.71
N VAL A 38 10.13 6.81 14.22
CA VAL A 38 10.29 8.19 14.70
C VAL A 38 9.41 8.45 15.91
N ASN A 39 8.24 7.84 15.96
CA ASN A 39 7.28 7.99 17.06
C ASN A 39 6.69 6.61 17.41
N PRO A 40 7.30 5.89 18.36
CA PRO A 40 6.79 4.57 18.80
C PRO A 40 5.42 4.63 19.46
N GLU A 41 5.03 5.77 20.02
CA GLU A 41 3.74 5.99 20.70
C GLU A 41 2.61 6.35 19.71
N LYS A 42 2.91 6.49 18.42
CA LYS A 42 1.89 6.77 17.42
C LYS A 42 1.00 5.55 17.24
N SER A 43 -0.28 5.71 17.48
CA SER A 43 -1.28 4.66 17.24
C SER A 43 -1.91 4.77 15.86
N GLY A 44 -2.42 3.64 15.35
CA GLY A 44 -3.31 3.64 14.20
C GLY A 44 -4.67 4.23 14.55
N SER A 45 -5.40 4.67 13.53
CA SER A 45 -6.74 5.20 13.70
C SER A 45 -7.64 4.89 12.50
N ILE A 46 -8.94 4.83 12.76
CA ILE A 46 -9.97 4.73 11.72
C ILE A 46 -10.94 5.87 11.94
N THR A 47 -11.06 6.74 10.95
CA THR A 47 -11.86 7.96 11.03
C THR A 47 -12.78 8.12 9.82
N GLN A 48 -13.64 9.13 9.84
CA GLN A 48 -14.64 9.39 8.80
C GLN A 48 -15.57 8.20 8.56
N MET A 49 -15.95 7.53 9.64
CA MET A 49 -16.91 6.42 9.61
C MET A 49 -18.33 6.96 9.61
N TRP A 50 -19.12 6.48 8.64
CA TRP A 50 -20.54 6.78 8.47
C TRP A 50 -21.29 5.46 8.31
N SER A 51 -22.61 5.46 8.48
CA SER A 51 -23.41 4.25 8.32
C SER A 51 -23.25 3.60 6.93
N GLU A 52 -23.05 4.42 5.90
CA GLU A 52 -22.88 3.96 4.52
C GLU A 52 -21.50 3.38 4.19
N ASN A 53 -20.47 3.63 5.00
CA ASN A 53 -19.12 3.11 4.80
C ASN A 53 -18.63 2.18 5.92
N PHE A 54 -19.51 1.82 6.83
CA PHE A 54 -19.23 0.85 7.88
C PHE A 54 -19.44 -0.58 7.36
N THR A 55 -18.67 -0.96 6.36
CA THR A 55 -18.76 -2.24 5.66
C THR A 55 -17.41 -2.94 5.62
N PRO A 56 -17.36 -4.28 5.55
CA PRO A 56 -16.10 -5.02 5.39
C PRO A 56 -15.32 -4.59 4.14
N GLU A 57 -16.01 -4.25 3.08
CA GLU A 57 -15.45 -3.80 1.81
C GLU A 57 -14.70 -2.47 1.99
N ASP A 58 -15.32 -1.50 2.64
CA ASP A 58 -14.71 -0.21 2.94
C ASP A 58 -13.51 -0.36 3.89
N PHE A 59 -13.59 -1.25 4.89
CA PHE A 59 -12.47 -1.54 5.78
C PHE A 59 -11.29 -2.16 5.03
N CYS A 60 -11.52 -3.18 4.20
CA CYS A 60 -10.46 -3.81 3.42
C CYS A 60 -9.77 -2.79 2.50
N TYR A 61 -10.55 -1.99 1.78
CA TYR A 61 -10.00 -0.93 0.95
C TYR A 61 -9.28 0.15 1.76
N GLY A 62 -9.89 0.60 2.87
CA GLY A 62 -9.33 1.63 3.75
C GLY A 62 -7.95 1.26 4.29
N VAL A 63 -7.74 0.01 4.71
CA VAL A 63 -6.45 -0.49 5.17
C VAL A 63 -5.42 -0.44 4.04
N LEU A 64 -5.74 -0.96 2.85
CA LEU A 64 -4.82 -0.94 1.71
C LEU A 64 -4.47 0.49 1.28
N LYS A 65 -5.46 1.38 1.26
CA LYS A 65 -5.26 2.80 0.98
C LYS A 65 -4.41 3.48 2.05
N GLY A 66 -4.62 3.14 3.32
CA GLY A 66 -3.83 3.64 4.45
C GLY A 66 -2.35 3.30 4.31
N MET A 67 -2.02 2.03 4.06
CA MET A 67 -0.66 1.58 3.79
C MET A 67 -0.02 2.32 2.62
N SER A 68 -0.76 2.47 1.53
CA SER A 68 -0.30 3.19 0.33
C SER A 68 -0.08 4.68 0.62
N THR A 69 -0.93 5.29 1.45
CA THR A 69 -0.82 6.70 1.85
C THR A 69 0.43 6.94 2.68
N GLU A 70 0.75 6.04 3.61
CA GLU A 70 1.96 6.13 4.42
C GLU A 70 3.22 6.07 3.54
N LEU A 71 3.26 5.12 2.61
CA LEU A 71 4.36 5.02 1.63
C LEU A 71 4.47 6.28 0.77
N TYR A 72 3.36 6.81 0.30
CA TYR A 72 3.33 8.03 -0.49
C TYR A 72 3.82 9.26 0.27
N GLN A 73 3.49 9.39 1.56
CA GLN A 73 3.99 10.47 2.41
C GLN A 73 5.51 10.42 2.57
N MET A 74 6.09 9.22 2.73
CA MET A 74 7.55 9.04 2.74
C MET A 74 8.18 9.49 1.42
N TYR A 75 7.60 9.07 0.30
CA TYR A 75 8.03 9.50 -1.03
C TYR A 75 7.98 11.03 -1.19
N MET A 76 6.88 11.66 -0.79
CA MET A 76 6.73 13.12 -0.87
C MET A 76 7.80 13.87 -0.05
N THR A 77 8.22 13.31 1.07
CA THR A 77 9.33 13.86 1.86
C THR A 77 10.65 13.80 1.10
N ILE A 78 10.94 12.66 0.46
CA ILE A 78 12.14 12.48 -0.37
C ILE A 78 12.09 13.42 -1.60
N GLN A 79 10.94 13.48 -2.26
CA GLN A 79 10.76 14.33 -3.45
C GLN A 79 10.98 15.81 -3.13
N LYS A 80 10.47 16.30 -1.98
CA LYS A 80 10.71 17.69 -1.54
C LYS A 80 12.19 17.98 -1.33
N GLY A 81 12.95 17.00 -0.80
CA GLY A 81 14.38 17.17 -0.55
C GLY A 81 15.25 17.04 -1.81
N THR A 82 14.84 16.25 -2.78
CA THR A 82 15.65 15.88 -3.96
C THR A 82 15.16 16.51 -5.28
N GLY A 83 13.90 16.90 -5.35
CA GLY A 83 13.25 17.32 -6.61
C GLY A 83 12.97 16.18 -7.60
N ILE A 84 13.33 14.94 -7.27
CA ILE A 84 13.20 13.79 -8.15
C ILE A 84 11.75 13.33 -8.19
N LYS A 85 11.20 13.18 -9.42
CA LYS A 85 9.89 12.57 -9.67
C LYS A 85 10.08 11.18 -10.25
N ILE A 86 9.45 10.18 -9.63
CA ILE A 86 9.42 8.82 -10.16
C ILE A 86 8.38 8.70 -11.26
N ARG A 87 8.68 7.85 -12.26
CA ARG A 87 7.73 7.49 -13.34
C ARG A 87 7.46 5.99 -13.33
N HIS A 88 8.42 5.21 -12.88
CA HIS A 88 8.35 3.75 -12.79
C HIS A 88 8.74 3.32 -11.38
N MET A 89 8.05 2.32 -10.87
CA MET A 89 8.34 1.69 -9.59
C MET A 89 8.51 0.20 -9.79
N ILE A 90 9.46 -0.38 -9.08
CA ILE A 90 9.60 -1.83 -9.01
C ILE A 90 9.10 -2.27 -7.63
N GLY A 91 8.00 -3.03 -7.65
CA GLY A 91 7.45 -3.65 -6.45
C GLY A 91 8.04 -5.01 -6.20
N SER A 92 8.45 -5.30 -4.98
CA SER A 92 8.96 -6.59 -4.56
C SER A 92 8.23 -7.11 -3.32
N GLY A 93 8.32 -8.41 -3.12
CA GLY A 93 7.74 -9.08 -1.96
C GLY A 93 6.33 -9.64 -2.16
N ASN A 94 6.03 -10.64 -1.33
CA ASN A 94 4.79 -11.40 -1.39
C ASN A 94 3.51 -10.58 -1.14
N GLY A 95 3.62 -9.48 -0.38
CA GLY A 95 2.51 -8.58 -0.11
C GLY A 95 1.94 -7.94 -1.37
N LEU A 96 2.81 -7.51 -2.27
CA LEU A 96 2.41 -6.95 -3.57
C LEU A 96 2.01 -8.04 -4.57
N ARG A 97 2.81 -9.12 -4.68
CA ARG A 97 2.53 -10.22 -5.62
C ARG A 97 1.17 -10.87 -5.41
N LYS A 98 0.75 -10.98 -4.14
CA LYS A 98 -0.53 -11.62 -3.77
C LYS A 98 -1.70 -10.64 -3.65
N ASN A 99 -1.48 -9.36 -3.94
CA ASN A 99 -2.50 -8.33 -3.77
C ASN A 99 -2.52 -7.35 -4.95
N PRO A 100 -3.12 -7.73 -6.09
CA PRO A 100 -3.24 -6.87 -7.26
C PRO A 100 -3.93 -5.54 -6.97
N VAL A 101 -4.95 -5.53 -6.09
CA VAL A 101 -5.65 -4.29 -5.71
C VAL A 101 -4.72 -3.31 -5.01
N LEU A 102 -3.81 -3.78 -4.17
CA LEU A 102 -2.79 -2.93 -3.55
C LEU A 102 -1.86 -2.32 -4.60
N CYS A 103 -1.45 -3.10 -5.59
CA CYS A 103 -0.62 -2.60 -6.70
C CYS A 103 -1.34 -1.50 -7.49
N GLU A 104 -2.63 -1.68 -7.78
CA GLU A 104 -3.46 -0.69 -8.47
C GLU A 104 -3.58 0.61 -7.64
N ILE A 105 -3.86 0.50 -6.33
CA ILE A 105 -3.96 1.66 -5.43
C ILE A 105 -2.64 2.44 -5.37
N ILE A 106 -1.50 1.75 -5.27
CA ILE A 106 -0.18 2.38 -5.26
C ILE A 106 0.09 3.06 -6.60
N GLY A 107 -0.13 2.37 -7.72
CA GLY A 107 0.07 2.93 -9.07
C GLY A 107 -0.73 4.22 -9.29
N ASP A 108 -2.01 4.21 -8.92
CA ASP A 108 -2.88 5.37 -9.03
C ASP A 108 -2.39 6.53 -8.13
N MET A 109 -2.04 6.24 -6.87
CA MET A 109 -1.64 7.25 -5.91
C MET A 109 -0.32 7.93 -6.29
N PHE A 110 0.63 7.17 -6.80
CA PHE A 110 1.93 7.70 -7.23
C PHE A 110 1.90 8.26 -8.66
N ASN A 111 0.82 8.03 -9.38
CA ASN A 111 0.73 8.31 -10.83
C ASN A 111 1.97 7.80 -11.57
N ALA A 112 2.33 6.55 -11.30
CA ALA A 112 3.53 5.89 -11.80
C ALA A 112 3.23 4.42 -12.13
N GLU A 113 3.92 3.89 -13.13
CA GLU A 113 3.81 2.47 -13.46
C GLU A 113 4.49 1.63 -12.38
N LEU A 114 3.74 0.69 -11.79
CA LEU A 114 4.25 -0.28 -10.83
C LEU A 114 4.44 -1.63 -11.53
N VAL A 115 5.70 -2.03 -11.68
CA VAL A 115 6.09 -3.33 -12.23
C VAL A 115 6.55 -4.23 -11.09
N LEU A 116 6.07 -5.47 -11.04
CA LEU A 116 6.54 -6.43 -10.05
C LEU A 116 7.89 -7.01 -10.47
N ALA A 117 8.81 -7.14 -9.50
CA ALA A 117 10.09 -7.78 -9.73
C ALA A 117 9.90 -9.23 -10.20
N GLU A 118 10.72 -9.68 -11.15
CA GLU A 118 10.65 -11.04 -11.71
C GLU A 118 11.06 -12.12 -10.69
N CYS A 119 11.95 -11.76 -9.76
CA CYS A 119 12.47 -12.69 -8.75
C CYS A 119 11.46 -12.84 -7.58
N GLU A 120 11.16 -14.09 -7.20
CA GLU A 120 10.25 -14.38 -6.08
C GLU A 120 10.92 -14.30 -4.71
N GLU A 121 12.23 -14.52 -4.66
CA GLU A 121 13.04 -14.56 -3.43
C GLU A 121 14.16 -13.52 -3.49
N GLU A 122 13.78 -12.23 -3.48
CA GLU A 122 14.70 -11.11 -3.71
C GLU A 122 15.84 -11.08 -2.69
N ALA A 123 15.55 -11.35 -1.41
CA ALA A 123 16.55 -11.34 -0.35
C ALA A 123 17.58 -12.47 -0.53
N ALA A 124 17.12 -13.67 -0.86
CA ALA A 124 18.01 -14.83 -1.10
C ALA A 124 18.85 -14.60 -2.36
N THR A 125 18.25 -14.08 -3.42
CA THR A 125 18.94 -13.75 -4.67
C THR A 125 19.98 -12.66 -4.45
N GLY A 126 19.66 -11.60 -3.72
CA GLY A 126 20.60 -10.54 -3.37
C GLY A 126 21.80 -11.06 -2.54
N ALA A 127 21.54 -11.94 -1.57
CA ALA A 127 22.58 -12.57 -0.78
C ALA A 127 23.51 -13.46 -1.64
N ALA A 128 22.93 -14.27 -2.55
CA ALA A 128 23.68 -15.10 -3.47
C ALA A 128 24.57 -14.26 -4.43
N MET A 129 24.01 -13.18 -5.00
CA MET A 129 24.78 -12.26 -5.84
C MET A 129 25.93 -11.61 -5.07
N SER A 130 25.65 -11.13 -3.85
CA SER A 130 26.68 -10.53 -3.00
C SER A 130 27.80 -11.51 -2.70
N SER A 131 27.49 -12.77 -2.36
CA SER A 131 28.52 -13.79 -2.07
C SER A 131 29.37 -14.12 -3.30
N SER A 132 28.79 -14.07 -4.51
CA SER A 132 29.51 -14.34 -5.75
C SER A 132 30.50 -13.24 -6.16
N MET A 133 30.33 -12.03 -5.63
CA MET A 133 31.25 -10.90 -5.91
C MET A 133 32.52 -10.92 -5.06
N TYR A 134 32.55 -11.75 -4.01
CA TYR A 134 33.70 -11.87 -3.09
C TYR A 134 34.51 -13.18 -3.28
N ASN A 135 34.18 -13.99 -4.27
CA ASN A 135 34.91 -15.17 -4.71
C ASN A 135 35.60 -14.89 -6.07
#